data_b01f5d3b64d283d76321f2ad6bdf3385
#
_entry.id   b01f5d3b64d283d76321f2ad6bdf3385
#
_cell.length_a   1.000
_cell.length_b   1.000
_cell.length_c   1.000
_cell.angle_alpha   90.00
_cell.angle_beta   90.00
_cell.angle_gamma   90.00
#
_symmetry.space_group_name_H-M   'P 1'
#
loop_
_entity.id
_entity.type
_entity.pdbx_description
1 polymer ?
#
loop_
_entity_poly.entity_id
_entity_poly.type
_entity_poly.pdbx_seq_one_letter_code
_entity_poly.pdbx_strand_id
1 'polypeptide(L)'
;MNKATILNERKQNTCTRDYNSWLINMIVQTEKRRYTPEEYLELEETAEYKNEYRDGEILPIPEVTTNHNKIAGNFCKKFPLTVQGQNYDIYMSDVKLWIPNYQLYTYPDVMVIKGEPIYEGTGTTNIINPLLVVEVLSNSTKSYDKTDKFKYYRSIPYLQEYIMIDQYSFAVEQFAKQSAGEWIFKEYEGENAVLKLHSVDFEITLPEIYQRVNFELSDD
;
A
#
# COMPACT_ATOMS: atom_id res chain seq x y z
N MET A 1 4.64 -75.53 21.45
CA MET A 1 4.52 -74.08 21.81
C MET A 1 4.53 -73.27 20.55
N ASN A 2 3.47 -72.51 20.34
CA ASN A 2 3.02 -72.07 19.05
C ASN A 2 3.71 -70.74 18.59
N LYS A 3 4.20 -70.72 17.36
CA LYS A 3 4.87 -69.61 16.72
C LYS A 3 3.95 -68.37 16.42
N ALA A 4 2.72 -68.40 16.91
CA ALA A 4 1.71 -67.38 16.61
C ALA A 4 1.66 -66.22 17.63
N THR A 5 2.36 -66.31 18.77
CA THR A 5 2.24 -65.29 19.85
C THR A 5 3.31 -64.21 19.79
N ILE A 6 4.33 -64.34 18.94
CA ILE A 6 5.45 -63.31 18.86
C ILE A 6 5.24 -62.27 17.78
N LEU A 7 4.24 -62.42 16.90
CA LEU A 7 4.00 -61.49 15.78
C LEU A 7 3.02 -60.38 16.11
N ASN A 8 2.33 -60.40 17.26
CA ASN A 8 1.33 -59.38 17.62
C ASN A 8 1.87 -58.22 18.48
N GLU A 9 3.04 -58.38 19.10
CA GLU A 9 3.63 -57.30 19.91
C GLU A 9 4.51 -56.32 19.13
N ARG A 10 4.88 -56.62 17.87
CA ARG A 10 5.69 -55.73 17.02
C ARG A 10 4.87 -54.77 16.16
N LYS A 11 3.55 -54.92 16.07
CA LYS A 11 2.69 -54.04 15.25
C LYS A 11 2.04 -52.89 16.05
N GLN A 12 2.12 -52.87 17.38
CA GLN A 12 1.55 -51.80 18.19
C GLN A 12 2.55 -50.68 18.52
N ASN A 13 3.87 -50.88 18.32
CA ASN A 13 4.87 -49.86 18.67
C ASN A 13 5.34 -48.96 17.51
N THR A 14 4.88 -49.20 16.28
CA THR A 14 5.25 -48.35 15.12
C THR A 14 4.21 -47.24 14.81
N CYS A 15 2.96 -47.41 15.26
CA CYS A 15 1.90 -46.44 14.97
C CYS A 15 1.86 -45.22 15.90
N THR A 16 2.42 -45.33 17.12
CA THR A 16 2.42 -44.23 18.10
C THR A 16 3.62 -43.26 17.95
N ARG A 17 4.71 -43.71 17.27
CA ARG A 17 5.88 -42.85 17.04
C ARG A 17 5.68 -41.88 15.91
N ASP A 18 4.95 -42.27 14.87
CA ASP A 18 4.71 -41.41 13.69
C ASP A 18 3.61 -40.37 13.98
N TYR A 19 2.62 -40.69 14.83
CA TYR A 19 1.55 -39.76 15.20
C TYR A 19 2.06 -38.59 16.06
N ASN A 20 3.01 -38.84 16.96
CA ASN A 20 3.62 -37.79 17.77
C ASN A 20 4.60 -36.91 17.00
N SER A 21 5.30 -37.45 16.00
CA SER A 21 6.17 -36.66 15.13
C SER A 21 5.36 -35.77 14.17
N TRP A 22 4.19 -36.26 13.73
CA TRP A 22 3.27 -35.49 12.88
C TRP A 22 2.57 -34.38 13.66
N LEU A 23 2.14 -34.65 14.90
CA LEU A 23 1.57 -33.63 15.82
C LEU A 23 2.61 -32.59 16.24
N ILE A 24 3.88 -32.95 16.46
CA ILE A 24 4.97 -32.04 16.78
C ILE A 24 5.28 -31.15 15.57
N ASN A 25 5.24 -31.67 14.34
CA ASN A 25 5.39 -30.86 13.11
C ASN A 25 4.17 -29.98 12.81
N MET A 26 2.98 -30.25 13.33
CA MET A 26 1.80 -29.38 13.24
C MET A 26 1.79 -28.25 14.29
N ILE A 27 2.55 -28.39 15.38
CA ILE A 27 2.58 -27.39 16.48
C ILE A 27 3.73 -26.40 16.31
N VAL A 28 4.71 -26.67 15.45
CA VAL A 28 5.68 -25.67 15.02
C VAL A 28 5.09 -24.86 13.85
N GLN A 29 3.95 -24.22 14.06
CA GLN A 29 3.76 -22.90 13.46
C GLN A 29 4.84 -22.04 14.11
N THR A 30 5.94 -21.83 13.37
CA THR A 30 6.92 -20.81 13.70
C THR A 30 6.15 -19.52 13.89
N GLU A 31 6.04 -19.04 15.14
CA GLU A 31 5.49 -17.71 15.37
C GLU A 31 6.29 -16.77 14.45
N LYS A 32 5.59 -16.18 13.48
CA LYS A 32 6.21 -15.26 12.54
C LYS A 32 6.83 -14.14 13.37
N ARG A 33 8.15 -13.93 13.26
CA ARG A 33 8.82 -12.88 14.01
C ARG A 33 8.08 -11.56 13.77
N ARG A 34 7.78 -10.85 14.84
CA ARG A 34 7.26 -9.49 14.77
C ARG A 34 8.39 -8.51 15.03
N TYR A 35 8.39 -7.44 14.31
CA TYR A 35 9.39 -6.38 14.37
C TYR A 35 8.78 -5.14 15.05
N THR A 36 9.61 -4.34 15.72
CA THR A 36 9.19 -3.00 16.13
C THR A 36 9.31 -2.03 14.95
N PRO A 37 8.65 -0.85 15.01
CA PRO A 37 8.86 0.20 14.02
C PRO A 37 10.33 0.58 13.85
N GLU A 38 11.08 0.66 14.94
CA GLU A 38 12.50 1.02 14.97
C GLU A 38 13.34 -0.08 14.28
N GLU A 39 13.12 -1.36 14.62
CA GLU A 39 13.80 -2.49 13.94
C GLU A 39 13.51 -2.49 12.43
N TYR A 40 12.28 -2.18 12.01
CA TYR A 40 11.96 -2.06 10.60
C TYR A 40 12.74 -0.92 9.93
N LEU A 41 12.78 0.27 10.54
CA LEU A 41 13.50 1.41 9.96
C LEU A 41 14.99 1.12 9.78
N GLU A 42 15.63 0.45 10.76
CA GLU A 42 17.03 0.02 10.66
C GLU A 42 17.23 -1.00 9.52
N LEU A 43 16.33 -1.95 9.36
CA LEU A 43 16.40 -2.94 8.28
C LEU A 43 16.15 -2.31 6.91
N GLU A 44 15.22 -1.37 6.82
CA GLU A 44 14.84 -0.71 5.57
C GLU A 44 15.94 0.21 5.02
N GLU A 45 16.82 0.78 5.90
CA GLU A 45 17.97 1.58 5.46
C GLU A 45 18.96 0.79 4.57
N THR A 46 19.04 -0.52 4.76
CA THR A 46 19.99 -1.39 4.04
C THR A 46 19.29 -2.41 3.15
N ALA A 47 17.96 -2.36 3.06
CA ALA A 47 17.18 -3.29 2.26
C ALA A 47 17.45 -3.09 0.75
N GLU A 48 17.60 -4.20 0.02
CA GLU A 48 17.75 -4.19 -1.43
C GLU A 48 16.46 -3.76 -2.14
N TYR A 49 15.31 -4.07 -1.53
CA TYR A 49 13.97 -3.74 -2.03
C TYR A 49 13.18 -3.03 -0.94
N LYS A 50 12.25 -2.15 -1.35
CA LYS A 50 11.36 -1.45 -0.42
C LYS A 50 10.36 -2.41 0.21
N ASN A 51 10.07 -2.17 1.48
CA ASN A 51 9.07 -2.92 2.22
C ASN A 51 8.12 -1.98 2.94
N GLU A 52 6.86 -2.35 3.03
CA GLU A 52 5.93 -1.78 3.99
C GLU A 52 6.13 -2.43 5.37
N TYR A 53 5.86 -1.68 6.42
CA TYR A 53 5.73 -2.21 7.77
C TYR A 53 4.30 -2.07 8.23
N ARG A 54 3.70 -3.15 8.70
CA ARG A 54 2.34 -3.14 9.19
C ARG A 54 2.20 -3.96 10.48
N ASP A 55 2.01 -3.27 11.60
CA ASP A 55 1.75 -3.89 12.91
C ASP A 55 2.69 -5.09 13.21
N GLY A 56 3.99 -4.91 13.05
CA GLY A 56 5.01 -5.95 13.31
C GLY A 56 5.38 -6.82 12.12
N GLU A 57 4.73 -6.70 10.98
CA GLU A 57 5.05 -7.42 9.75
C GLU A 57 5.79 -6.55 8.76
N ILE A 58 6.84 -7.10 8.14
CA ILE A 58 7.56 -6.49 7.01
C ILE A 58 7.07 -7.16 5.74
N LEU A 59 6.53 -6.37 4.82
CA LEU A 59 5.88 -6.83 3.60
C LEU A 59 6.59 -6.23 2.39
N PRO A 60 7.17 -7.05 1.48
CA PRO A 60 7.83 -6.52 0.30
C PRO A 60 6.83 -5.81 -0.61
N ILE A 61 7.24 -4.66 -1.16
CA ILE A 61 6.47 -3.93 -2.16
C ILE A 61 6.77 -4.56 -3.53
N PRO A 62 5.75 -4.94 -4.31
CA PRO A 62 5.96 -5.49 -5.64
C PRO A 62 6.54 -4.46 -6.60
N GLU A 63 7.24 -4.92 -7.64
CA GLU A 63 7.68 -4.08 -8.74
C GLU A 63 6.47 -3.49 -9.49
N VAL A 64 6.65 -2.29 -10.03
CA VAL A 64 5.60 -1.58 -10.77
C VAL A 64 5.88 -1.59 -12.27
N THR A 65 4.83 -1.54 -13.08
CA THR A 65 4.94 -1.47 -14.54
C THR A 65 5.37 -0.08 -15.03
N THR A 66 5.80 0.01 -16.27
CA THR A 66 6.10 1.30 -16.91
C THR A 66 4.87 2.19 -17.05
N ASN A 67 3.68 1.61 -17.24
CA ASN A 67 2.42 2.34 -17.29
C ASN A 67 2.08 2.96 -15.93
N HIS A 68 2.19 2.18 -14.86
CA HIS A 68 2.02 2.65 -13.50
C HIS A 68 2.92 3.87 -13.21
N ASN A 69 4.22 3.75 -13.49
CA ASN A 69 5.18 4.84 -13.28
C ASN A 69 4.86 6.10 -14.12
N LYS A 70 4.42 5.91 -15.41
CA LYS A 70 4.01 7.03 -16.26
C LYS A 70 2.81 7.78 -15.69
N ILE A 71 1.80 7.06 -15.19
CA ILE A 71 0.58 7.65 -14.62
C ILE A 71 0.93 8.50 -13.40
N ALA A 72 1.68 7.95 -12.44
CA ALA A 72 2.14 8.68 -11.26
C ALA A 72 2.97 9.92 -11.67
N GLY A 73 3.94 9.75 -12.60
CA GLY A 73 4.77 10.83 -13.11
C GLY A 73 4.00 11.91 -13.86
N ASN A 74 2.97 11.54 -14.65
CA ASN A 74 2.13 12.50 -15.36
C ASN A 74 1.30 13.34 -14.39
N PHE A 75 0.72 12.72 -13.34
CA PHE A 75 0.01 13.43 -12.29
C PHE A 75 0.94 14.45 -11.60
N CYS A 76 2.11 14.03 -11.15
CA CYS A 76 3.09 14.90 -10.51
C CYS A 76 3.53 16.07 -11.40
N LYS A 77 3.80 15.81 -12.68
CA LYS A 77 4.21 16.82 -13.66
C LYS A 77 3.15 17.92 -13.88
N LYS A 78 1.89 17.57 -13.74
CA LYS A 78 0.76 18.49 -13.99
C LYS A 78 0.28 19.20 -12.74
N PHE A 79 0.51 18.61 -11.58
CA PHE A 79 0.08 19.20 -10.32
C PHE A 79 0.82 20.51 -10.03
N PRO A 80 0.12 21.61 -9.74
CA PRO A 80 0.72 22.91 -9.50
C PRO A 80 1.30 23.00 -8.07
N LEU A 81 2.55 23.42 -7.94
CA LEU A 81 3.19 23.61 -6.63
C LEU A 81 2.72 24.86 -5.88
N THR A 82 1.97 25.74 -6.55
CA THR A 82 1.35 26.93 -5.92
C THR A 82 -0.03 27.16 -6.53
N VAL A 83 -1.05 27.22 -5.68
CA VAL A 83 -2.44 27.52 -6.08
C VAL A 83 -2.98 28.60 -5.17
N GLN A 84 -3.45 29.71 -5.72
CA GLN A 84 -4.03 30.83 -4.97
C GLN A 84 -3.14 31.33 -3.81
N GLY A 85 -1.82 31.32 -4.00
CA GLY A 85 -0.84 31.73 -2.99
C GLY A 85 -0.54 30.68 -1.91
N GLN A 86 -1.17 29.51 -1.97
CA GLN A 86 -0.85 28.36 -1.12
C GLN A 86 0.21 27.49 -1.79
N ASN A 87 1.28 27.16 -1.08
CA ASN A 87 2.32 26.25 -1.54
C ASN A 87 1.97 24.79 -1.21
N TYR A 88 2.42 23.91 -2.09
CA TYR A 88 2.29 22.45 -1.97
C TYR A 88 3.62 21.79 -2.31
N ASP A 89 3.95 20.76 -1.56
CA ASP A 89 5.03 19.82 -1.88
C ASP A 89 4.44 18.53 -2.41
N ILE A 90 5.10 17.92 -3.39
CA ILE A 90 4.69 16.66 -3.96
C ILE A 90 5.83 15.64 -3.87
N TYR A 91 5.52 14.45 -3.39
CA TYR A 91 6.47 13.35 -3.22
C TYR A 91 5.97 12.12 -3.98
N MET A 92 6.91 11.34 -4.53
CA MET A 92 6.63 10.10 -5.26
C MET A 92 7.36 8.94 -4.60
N SER A 93 6.68 7.83 -4.42
CA SER A 93 7.19 6.46 -4.20
C SER A 93 8.34 6.22 -3.22
N ASP A 94 9.21 7.20 -2.93
CA ASP A 94 10.44 7.02 -2.15
C ASP A 94 10.37 7.60 -0.73
N VAL A 95 9.33 8.36 -0.42
CA VAL A 95 9.11 8.97 0.88
C VAL A 95 8.04 8.18 1.64
N LYS A 96 8.38 7.76 2.86
CA LYS A 96 7.47 6.99 3.70
C LYS A 96 6.37 7.87 4.28
N LEU A 97 5.18 7.31 4.34
CA LEU A 97 4.06 7.83 5.11
C LEU A 97 3.90 6.98 6.37
N TRP A 98 3.96 7.61 7.54
CA TRP A 98 3.68 6.95 8.80
C TRP A 98 2.23 7.17 9.24
N ILE A 99 1.53 6.08 9.56
CA ILE A 99 0.14 6.07 10.05
C ILE A 99 0.10 5.45 11.44
N PRO A 100 0.19 6.26 12.50
CA PRO A 100 0.36 5.77 13.89
C PRO A 100 -0.76 4.83 14.33
N ASN A 101 -2.01 5.13 13.97
CA ASN A 101 -3.20 4.37 14.39
C ASN A 101 -3.17 2.90 13.96
N TYR A 102 -2.35 2.57 12.96
CA TYR A 102 -2.21 1.22 12.43
C TYR A 102 -0.78 0.70 12.49
N GLN A 103 0.14 1.45 13.10
CA GLN A 103 1.56 1.15 13.08
C GLN A 103 2.01 0.77 11.67
N LEU A 104 1.71 1.63 10.69
CA LEU A 104 1.94 1.38 9.28
C LEU A 104 2.93 2.41 8.71
N TYR A 105 4.05 1.92 8.17
CA TYR A 105 4.87 2.64 7.19
C TYR A 105 4.55 2.14 5.80
N THR A 106 4.14 3.03 4.91
CA THR A 106 3.83 2.72 3.51
C THR A 106 4.49 3.76 2.59
N TYR A 107 4.54 3.47 1.29
CA TYR A 107 5.07 4.36 0.27
C TYR A 107 3.97 4.66 -0.76
N PRO A 108 3.21 5.74 -0.59
CA PRO A 108 2.21 6.13 -1.58
C PRO A 108 2.86 6.40 -2.94
N ASP A 109 2.18 6.08 -4.03
CA ASP A 109 2.67 6.40 -5.37
C ASP A 109 2.85 7.89 -5.56
N VAL A 110 1.89 8.69 -5.06
CA VAL A 110 2.02 10.15 -4.95
C VAL A 110 1.42 10.64 -3.64
N MET A 111 2.10 11.55 -3.00
CA MET A 111 1.67 12.23 -1.78
C MET A 111 1.83 13.73 -1.94
N VAL A 112 0.78 14.50 -1.66
CA VAL A 112 0.78 15.96 -1.68
C VAL A 112 0.64 16.50 -0.27
N ILE A 113 1.50 17.43 0.10
CA ILE A 113 1.50 18.14 1.37
C ILE A 113 1.10 19.60 1.13
N LYS A 114 0.24 20.14 1.99
CA LYS A 114 -0.08 21.57 2.01
C LYS A 114 0.84 22.29 2.99
N GLY A 115 1.63 23.24 2.47
CA GLY A 115 2.66 23.92 3.25
C GLY A 115 3.86 23.02 3.53
N GLU A 116 4.34 23.01 4.77
CA GLU A 116 5.54 22.27 5.15
C GLU A 116 5.24 20.84 5.56
N PRO A 117 6.11 19.86 5.22
CA PRO A 117 5.98 18.50 5.71
C PRO A 117 6.24 18.41 7.22
N ILE A 118 5.42 17.61 7.90
CA ILE A 118 5.63 17.23 9.29
C ILE A 118 6.23 15.83 9.29
N TYR A 119 7.40 15.72 9.91
CA TYR A 119 8.15 14.46 9.97
C TYR A 119 7.89 13.72 11.29
N GLU A 120 7.89 12.41 11.21
CA GLU A 120 7.94 11.53 12.36
C GLU A 120 9.40 11.30 12.76
N GLY A 121 9.71 11.40 14.07
CA GLY A 121 11.07 11.28 14.59
C GLY A 121 11.97 12.46 14.26
N THR A 122 13.28 12.21 14.14
CA THR A 122 14.32 13.25 13.93
C THR A 122 14.77 13.36 12.47
N GLY A 123 14.32 12.45 11.59
CA GLY A 123 14.69 12.41 10.17
C GLY A 123 13.75 13.22 9.28
N THR A 124 14.01 13.17 7.96
CA THR A 124 13.20 13.83 6.92
C THR A 124 12.63 12.85 5.91
N THR A 125 12.54 11.56 6.27
CA THR A 125 12.11 10.47 5.38
C THR A 125 10.70 9.96 5.64
N ASN A 126 10.13 10.24 6.83
CA ASN A 126 8.84 9.72 7.27
C ASN A 126 7.88 10.88 7.48
N ILE A 127 6.88 11.05 6.61
CA ILE A 127 5.89 12.14 6.65
C ILE A 127 4.61 11.64 7.34
N ILE A 128 3.88 12.56 8.02
CA ILE A 128 2.63 12.23 8.73
C ILE A 128 1.44 13.09 8.31
N ASN A 129 1.63 14.13 7.49
CA ASN A 129 0.60 15.13 7.20
C ASN A 129 0.22 15.25 5.70
N PRO A 130 -0.09 14.16 4.99
CA PRO A 130 -0.56 14.24 3.61
C PRO A 130 -1.93 14.94 3.55
N LEU A 131 -2.07 15.86 2.60
CA LEU A 131 -3.36 16.45 2.22
C LEU A 131 -4.12 15.52 1.27
N LEU A 132 -3.38 14.98 0.30
CA LEU A 132 -3.86 14.13 -0.79
C LEU A 132 -2.90 12.95 -0.97
N VAL A 133 -3.46 11.77 -1.19
CA VAL A 133 -2.72 10.57 -1.59
C VAL A 133 -3.30 10.04 -2.89
N VAL A 134 -2.42 9.64 -3.82
CA VAL A 134 -2.79 8.97 -5.06
C VAL A 134 -2.12 7.59 -5.10
N GLU A 135 -2.89 6.57 -5.45
CA GLU A 135 -2.42 5.23 -5.74
C GLU A 135 -2.78 4.85 -7.18
N VAL A 136 -1.84 4.26 -7.89
CA VAL A 136 -2.08 3.70 -9.23
C VAL A 136 -2.34 2.21 -9.09
N LEU A 137 -3.55 1.79 -9.44
CA LEU A 137 -4.01 0.42 -9.21
C LEU A 137 -3.35 -0.56 -10.18
N SER A 138 -2.80 -1.65 -9.64
CA SER A 138 -2.36 -2.83 -10.38
C SER A 138 -3.25 -4.04 -10.05
N ASN A 139 -3.16 -5.09 -10.86
CA ASN A 139 -3.90 -6.33 -10.58
C ASN A 139 -3.54 -6.95 -9.23
N SER A 140 -2.29 -6.80 -8.79
CA SER A 140 -1.80 -7.34 -7.53
C SER A 140 -2.22 -6.53 -6.30
N THR A 141 -2.41 -5.21 -6.43
CA THR A 141 -2.66 -4.31 -5.29
C THR A 141 -4.09 -3.79 -5.22
N LYS A 142 -4.85 -3.81 -6.33
CA LYS A 142 -6.20 -3.21 -6.47
C LYS A 142 -7.15 -3.51 -5.31
N SER A 143 -7.20 -4.75 -4.85
CA SER A 143 -8.08 -5.13 -3.72
C SER A 143 -7.65 -4.47 -2.41
N TYR A 144 -6.35 -4.46 -2.14
CA TYR A 144 -5.77 -3.86 -0.94
C TYR A 144 -5.93 -2.33 -0.95
N ASP A 145 -5.65 -1.68 -2.08
CA ASP A 145 -5.77 -0.23 -2.24
C ASP A 145 -7.20 0.27 -2.05
N LYS A 146 -8.19 -0.48 -2.60
CA LYS A 146 -9.62 -0.13 -2.49
C LYS A 146 -10.23 -0.38 -1.10
N THR A 147 -9.63 -1.22 -0.29
CA THR A 147 -10.19 -1.63 1.01
C THR A 147 -9.36 -1.18 2.18
N ASP A 148 -8.27 -1.89 2.47
CA ASP A 148 -7.48 -1.69 3.68
C ASP A 148 -6.70 -0.36 3.64
N LYS A 149 -6.07 0.00 2.52
CA LYS A 149 -5.36 1.28 2.40
C LYS A 149 -6.29 2.47 2.62
N PHE A 150 -7.49 2.48 2.02
CA PHE A 150 -8.46 3.55 2.29
C PHE A 150 -8.81 3.64 3.77
N LYS A 151 -9.02 2.50 4.44
CA LYS A 151 -9.26 2.47 5.89
C LYS A 151 -8.10 3.09 6.68
N TYR A 152 -6.87 2.81 6.28
CA TYR A 152 -5.67 3.35 6.94
C TYR A 152 -5.53 4.85 6.66
N TYR A 153 -5.60 5.25 5.41
CA TYR A 153 -5.44 6.64 4.99
C TYR A 153 -6.48 7.57 5.61
N ARG A 154 -7.76 7.18 5.62
CA ARG A 154 -8.82 8.01 6.23
C ARG A 154 -8.67 8.25 7.74
N SER A 155 -7.79 7.52 8.42
CA SER A 155 -7.47 7.74 9.83
C SER A 155 -6.49 8.91 10.05
N ILE A 156 -5.84 9.38 8.99
CA ILE A 156 -4.90 10.50 9.03
C ILE A 156 -5.69 11.81 9.15
N PRO A 157 -5.48 12.60 10.23
CA PRO A 157 -6.26 13.83 10.45
C PRO A 157 -6.15 14.86 9.32
N TYR A 158 -4.97 14.94 8.70
CA TYR A 158 -4.65 15.89 7.65
C TYR A 158 -5.23 15.52 6.28
N LEU A 159 -5.50 14.23 6.05
CA LEU A 159 -5.94 13.75 4.74
C LEU A 159 -7.33 14.30 4.41
N GLN A 160 -7.44 14.90 3.24
CA GLN A 160 -8.69 15.42 2.68
C GLN A 160 -9.15 14.67 1.44
N GLU A 161 -8.22 13.94 0.78
CA GLU A 161 -8.54 13.30 -0.49
C GLU A 161 -7.69 12.05 -0.72
N TYR A 162 -8.32 11.00 -1.24
CA TYR A 162 -7.67 9.77 -1.68
C TYR A 162 -8.13 9.46 -3.10
N ILE A 163 -7.18 9.27 -4.01
CA ILE A 163 -7.41 9.04 -5.43
C ILE A 163 -6.79 7.71 -5.82
N MET A 164 -7.55 6.92 -6.56
CA MET A 164 -7.08 5.67 -7.15
C MET A 164 -7.22 5.75 -8.67
N ILE A 165 -6.13 5.52 -9.39
CA ILE A 165 -6.05 5.62 -10.85
C ILE A 165 -5.82 4.22 -11.41
N ASP A 166 -6.75 3.72 -12.24
CA ASP A 166 -6.62 2.42 -12.88
C ASP A 166 -5.55 2.47 -13.98
N GLN A 167 -4.56 1.56 -13.99
CA GLN A 167 -3.52 1.59 -15.02
C GLN A 167 -3.93 0.94 -16.35
N TYR A 168 -5.08 0.28 -16.41
CA TYR A 168 -5.54 -0.50 -17.56
C TYR A 168 -6.64 0.18 -18.38
N SER A 169 -7.24 1.24 -17.85
CA SER A 169 -8.34 1.96 -18.50
C SER A 169 -8.41 3.41 -18.04
N PHE A 170 -9.09 4.26 -18.83
CA PHE A 170 -9.43 5.62 -18.39
C PHE A 170 -10.46 5.57 -17.26
N ALA A 171 -10.01 5.30 -16.05
CA ALA A 171 -10.85 5.22 -14.86
C ALA A 171 -10.11 5.74 -13.61
N VAL A 172 -10.78 6.59 -12.85
CA VAL A 172 -10.29 7.16 -11.60
C VAL A 172 -11.39 7.11 -10.56
N GLU A 173 -11.06 6.64 -9.36
CA GLU A 173 -11.92 6.68 -8.18
C GLU A 173 -11.39 7.73 -7.19
N GLN A 174 -12.27 8.54 -6.65
CA GLN A 174 -11.92 9.61 -5.71
C GLN A 174 -12.77 9.49 -4.45
N PHE A 175 -12.12 9.48 -3.31
CA PHE A 175 -12.74 9.72 -2.02
C PHE A 175 -12.33 11.11 -1.52
N ALA A 176 -13.31 11.98 -1.31
CA ALA A 176 -13.11 13.35 -0.82
C ALA A 176 -13.79 13.52 0.54
N LYS A 177 -13.03 14.01 1.52
CA LYS A 177 -13.53 14.30 2.87
C LYS A 177 -14.38 15.56 2.85
N GLN A 178 -15.61 15.48 3.30
CA GLN A 178 -16.52 16.63 3.38
C GLN A 178 -16.35 17.36 4.72
N SER A 179 -17.07 16.94 5.72
CA SER A 179 -17.03 17.46 7.08
C SER A 179 -17.28 16.32 8.06
N ALA A 180 -16.81 16.47 9.30
CA ALA A 180 -17.14 15.54 10.39
C ALA A 180 -16.91 14.03 10.08
N GLY A 181 -15.94 13.70 9.23
CA GLY A 181 -15.61 12.30 8.92
C GLY A 181 -16.43 11.66 7.81
N GLU A 182 -17.26 12.41 7.12
CA GLU A 182 -17.97 11.95 5.93
C GLU A 182 -17.06 12.02 4.69
N TRP A 183 -17.13 10.98 3.87
CA TRP A 183 -16.38 10.88 2.63
C TRP A 183 -17.35 10.72 1.46
N ILE A 184 -17.18 11.53 0.42
CA ILE A 184 -17.90 11.39 -0.84
C ILE A 184 -17.05 10.57 -1.80
N PHE A 185 -17.68 9.59 -2.40
CA PHE A 185 -17.11 8.80 -3.48
C PHE A 185 -17.55 9.35 -4.83
N LYS A 186 -16.61 9.45 -5.78
CA LYS A 186 -16.86 9.78 -7.19
C LYS A 186 -16.04 8.89 -8.09
N GLU A 187 -16.60 8.59 -9.25
CA GLU A 187 -15.93 7.88 -10.33
C GLU A 187 -15.83 8.78 -11.57
N TYR A 188 -14.73 8.66 -12.27
CA TYR A 188 -14.46 9.35 -13.54
C TYR A 188 -14.06 8.29 -14.55
N GLU A 189 -14.83 8.16 -15.62
CA GLU A 189 -14.62 7.14 -16.63
C GLU A 189 -14.58 7.74 -18.03
N GLY A 190 -13.73 7.14 -18.88
CA GLY A 190 -13.59 7.48 -20.29
C GLY A 190 -12.64 8.65 -20.57
N GLU A 191 -12.22 8.72 -21.83
CA GLU A 191 -11.17 9.65 -22.30
C GLU A 191 -11.55 11.14 -22.14
N ASN A 192 -12.84 11.47 -22.12
CA ASN A 192 -13.30 12.86 -21.99
C ASN A 192 -13.50 13.32 -20.54
N ALA A 193 -13.27 12.45 -19.56
CA ALA A 193 -13.47 12.79 -18.17
C ALA A 193 -12.38 13.74 -17.65
N VAL A 194 -12.76 14.56 -16.68
CA VAL A 194 -11.89 15.53 -16.01
C VAL A 194 -11.94 15.27 -14.51
N LEU A 195 -10.83 14.88 -13.94
CA LEU A 195 -10.67 14.74 -12.50
C LEU A 195 -10.58 16.15 -11.89
N LYS A 196 -11.54 16.48 -11.04
CA LYS A 196 -11.51 17.72 -10.26
C LYS A 196 -11.18 17.42 -8.81
N LEU A 197 -10.07 17.95 -8.32
CA LEU A 197 -9.69 17.76 -6.94
C LEU A 197 -10.64 18.52 -6.00
N HIS A 198 -10.86 17.94 -4.83
CA HIS A 198 -11.66 18.56 -3.77
C HIS A 198 -10.79 19.38 -2.82
N SER A 199 -9.58 18.89 -2.54
CA SER A 199 -8.65 19.47 -1.55
C SER A 199 -7.82 20.63 -2.09
N VAL A 200 -7.72 20.77 -3.42
CA VAL A 200 -6.96 21.81 -4.13
C VAL A 200 -7.78 22.30 -5.31
N ASP A 201 -7.80 23.59 -5.55
CA ASP A 201 -8.46 24.18 -6.74
C ASP A 201 -7.64 23.89 -8.00
N PHE A 202 -7.71 22.63 -8.41
CA PHE A 202 -7.02 22.08 -9.57
C PHE A 202 -7.85 20.99 -10.23
N GLU A 203 -7.81 20.96 -11.55
CA GLU A 203 -8.41 19.90 -12.35
C GLU A 203 -7.42 19.40 -13.41
N ILE A 204 -7.52 18.12 -13.77
CA ILE A 204 -6.68 17.45 -14.75
C ILE A 204 -7.54 16.51 -15.60
N THR A 205 -7.36 16.55 -16.91
CA THR A 205 -8.05 15.64 -17.82
C THR A 205 -7.47 14.22 -17.75
N LEU A 206 -8.29 13.21 -17.93
CA LEU A 206 -7.78 11.84 -17.97
C LEU A 206 -6.73 11.63 -19.09
N PRO A 207 -6.86 12.18 -20.31
CA PRO A 207 -5.79 12.13 -21.31
C PRO A 207 -4.45 12.71 -20.86
N GLU A 208 -4.44 13.69 -19.94
CA GLU A 208 -3.20 14.22 -19.38
C GLU A 208 -2.58 13.25 -18.37
N ILE A 209 -3.40 12.59 -17.53
CA ILE A 209 -2.95 11.55 -16.59
C ILE A 209 -2.38 10.35 -17.36
N TYR A 210 -3.06 9.92 -18.42
CA TYR A 210 -2.69 8.75 -19.21
C TYR A 210 -1.79 9.07 -20.42
N GLN A 211 -1.14 10.24 -20.43
CA GLN A 211 -0.28 10.63 -21.54
C GLN A 211 0.83 9.57 -21.77
N ARG A 212 0.88 9.01 -22.99
CA ARG A 212 1.84 7.97 -23.41
C ARG A 212 1.71 6.63 -22.66
N VAL A 213 0.62 6.39 -21.97
CA VAL A 213 0.27 5.06 -21.44
C VAL A 213 -0.17 4.17 -22.61
N ASN A 214 0.25 2.91 -22.61
CA ASN A 214 -0.16 1.92 -23.59
C ASN A 214 -0.98 0.83 -22.90
N PHE A 215 -2.29 0.83 -23.08
CA PHE A 215 -3.20 -0.13 -22.47
C PHE A 215 -3.13 -1.56 -23.06
N GLU A 216 -2.39 -1.74 -24.18
CA GLU A 216 -2.19 -3.07 -24.79
C GLU A 216 -1.05 -3.86 -24.13
N LEU A 217 -0.24 -3.21 -23.27
CA LEU A 217 0.83 -3.89 -22.53
C LEU A 217 0.22 -4.68 -21.37
N SER A 218 0.53 -5.98 -21.32
CA SER A 218 0.22 -6.83 -20.17
C SER A 218 1.23 -6.63 -19.04
N ASP A 219 0.86 -7.07 -17.85
CA ASP A 219 1.73 -7.09 -16.65
C ASP A 219 2.60 -8.37 -16.60
N ASP A 220 2.77 -9.08 -17.74
CA ASP A 220 3.54 -10.33 -17.85
C ASP A 220 5.06 -10.10 -17.75
#